data_b427fdbc4154167f26964d42f94ad98b
#
_entry.id   b427fdbc4154167f26964d42f94ad98b
#
_cell.length_a   1.000
_cell.length_b   1.000
_cell.length_c   1.000
_cell.angle_alpha   90.00
_cell.angle_beta   90.00
_cell.angle_gamma   90.00
#
_symmetry.space_group_name_H-M   'P 1'
#
loop_
_entity.id
_entity.type
_entity.pdbx_description
1 polymer ?
#
loop_
_entity_poly.entity_id
_entity_poly.type
_entity_poly.pdbx_seq_one_letter_code
_entity_poly.pdbx_strand_id
1 'polypeptide(L)'
;GKRKGAVCAYLETWHLDVEEFLELRKNTGDDRRRTHDMNTANWVPDLFMQRVFEDAEWTLFTPSETPDLHDLTGAEFAERYTHYEAVAKEQNMLHKKVRAKDLWRKMLSMLFETGHPWITFKDVCNLRSPQQHVGVVHSSNLCTEITLNTSQDEIAVCNLGSINLVQHVQGGVLDREKLARTIKTAVRMLDNVIDINYYAVPQAKNSNLKHRPVGMGIMGFQDALY
;
A
#
# COMPACT_ATOMS: atom_id res chain seq x y z
N GLY A 1 17.77 -8.23 -17.36
CA GLY A 1 18.43 -8.69 -16.14
C GLY A 1 17.89 -10.04 -15.66
N LYS A 2 18.57 -10.68 -14.73
CA LYS A 2 18.14 -11.97 -14.12
C LYS A 2 16.90 -11.80 -13.21
N ARG A 3 16.71 -10.62 -12.66
CA ARG A 3 15.51 -10.25 -11.87
C ARG A 3 14.90 -9.00 -12.49
N LYS A 4 13.73 -9.16 -13.06
CA LYS A 4 12.97 -8.05 -13.63
C LYS A 4 12.28 -7.28 -12.51
N GLY A 5 12.10 -5.96 -12.71
CA GLY A 5 11.25 -5.15 -11.84
C GLY A 5 9.79 -5.51 -12.01
N ALA A 6 9.00 -5.25 -10.98
CA ALA A 6 7.55 -5.32 -11.01
C ALA A 6 6.96 -4.05 -10.38
N VAL A 7 5.80 -3.62 -10.84
CA VAL A 7 5.15 -2.39 -10.43
C VAL A 7 3.72 -2.68 -9.96
N CYS A 8 3.28 -1.97 -8.91
CA CYS A 8 1.89 -1.88 -8.52
C CYS A 8 1.49 -0.40 -8.45
N ALA A 9 0.44 -0.04 -9.20
CA ALA A 9 -0.17 1.28 -9.09
C ALA A 9 -1.27 1.26 -8.03
N TYR A 10 -1.20 2.20 -7.10
CA TYR A 10 -2.21 2.41 -6.07
C TYR A 10 -3.11 3.58 -6.44
N LEU A 11 -4.41 3.44 -6.27
CA LEU A 11 -5.37 4.52 -6.47
C LEU A 11 -6.38 4.56 -5.31
N GLU A 12 -6.65 5.77 -4.82
CA GLU A 12 -7.66 5.98 -3.78
C GLU A 12 -9.07 5.87 -4.36
N THR A 13 -10.00 5.32 -3.58
CA THR A 13 -11.38 5.05 -4.03
C THR A 13 -12.20 6.31 -4.30
N TRP A 14 -11.75 7.49 -3.87
CA TRP A 14 -12.40 8.77 -4.16
C TRP A 14 -11.94 9.42 -5.47
N HIS A 15 -10.93 8.85 -6.14
CA HIS A 15 -10.42 9.39 -7.40
C HIS A 15 -11.43 9.26 -8.53
N LEU A 16 -11.56 10.31 -9.36
CA LEU A 16 -12.52 10.36 -10.45
C LEU A 16 -12.39 9.19 -11.44
N ASP A 17 -11.17 8.74 -11.69
CA ASP A 17 -10.87 7.66 -12.64
C ASP A 17 -10.93 6.25 -12.03
N VAL A 18 -11.41 6.10 -10.79
CA VAL A 18 -11.41 4.81 -10.10
C VAL A 18 -12.13 3.70 -10.88
N GLU A 19 -13.24 4.03 -11.54
CA GLU A 19 -14.00 3.03 -12.28
C GLU A 19 -13.27 2.51 -13.53
N GLU A 20 -12.49 3.37 -14.20
CA GLU A 20 -11.63 2.97 -15.33
C GLU A 20 -10.39 2.21 -14.83
N PHE A 21 -9.83 2.65 -13.71
CA PHE A 21 -8.72 1.96 -13.06
C PHE A 21 -9.05 0.51 -12.68
N LEU A 22 -10.26 0.23 -12.21
CA LEU A 22 -10.72 -1.12 -11.91
C LEU A 22 -10.69 -2.05 -13.12
N GLU A 23 -10.81 -1.52 -14.33
CA GLU A 23 -10.88 -2.30 -15.58
C GLU A 23 -9.52 -2.53 -16.24
N LEU A 24 -8.44 -1.95 -15.73
CA LEU A 24 -7.12 -2.02 -16.36
C LEU A 24 -6.59 -3.45 -16.55
N ARG A 25 -7.02 -4.40 -15.74
CA ARG A 25 -6.57 -5.80 -15.78
C ARG A 25 -7.55 -6.75 -16.47
N LYS A 26 -8.67 -6.26 -17.00
CA LYS A 26 -9.63 -7.10 -17.74
C LYS A 26 -9.00 -7.80 -18.92
N ASN A 27 -9.41 -9.06 -19.15
CA ASN A 27 -8.99 -9.87 -20.31
C ASN A 27 -9.82 -9.59 -21.57
N THR A 28 -10.77 -8.66 -21.51
CA THR A 28 -11.70 -8.30 -22.58
C THR A 28 -11.65 -6.81 -22.89
N GLY A 29 -12.12 -6.42 -24.06
CA GLY A 29 -12.17 -5.04 -24.50
C GLY A 29 -10.95 -4.61 -25.31
N ASP A 30 -10.71 -3.29 -25.40
CA ASP A 30 -9.59 -2.72 -26.17
C ASP A 30 -8.27 -2.87 -25.39
N ASP A 31 -7.32 -3.65 -25.92
CA ASP A 31 -6.02 -3.90 -25.31
C ASP A 31 -5.21 -2.61 -25.04
N ARG A 32 -5.43 -1.55 -25.83
CA ARG A 32 -4.79 -0.25 -25.61
C ARG A 32 -5.23 0.43 -24.30
N ARG A 33 -6.35 -0.01 -23.72
CA ARG A 33 -6.88 0.44 -22.43
C ARG A 33 -6.57 -0.53 -21.29
N ARG A 34 -5.63 -1.45 -21.48
CA ARG A 34 -5.26 -2.49 -20.51
C ARG A 34 -3.78 -2.37 -20.12
N THR A 35 -3.47 -2.84 -18.91
CA THR A 35 -2.09 -2.86 -18.37
C THR A 35 -1.79 -4.24 -17.79
N HIS A 36 -1.61 -5.23 -18.67
CA HIS A 36 -1.45 -6.63 -18.26
C HIS A 36 -0.19 -6.89 -17.42
N ASP A 37 0.84 -6.08 -17.61
CA ASP A 37 2.14 -6.23 -16.92
C ASP A 37 2.28 -5.39 -15.63
N MET A 38 1.28 -4.56 -15.32
CA MET A 38 1.26 -3.74 -14.11
C MET A 38 0.20 -4.25 -13.14
N ASN A 39 0.58 -4.45 -11.88
CA ASN A 39 -0.39 -4.75 -10.82
C ASN A 39 -1.11 -3.47 -10.39
N THR A 40 -2.30 -3.63 -9.86
CA THR A 40 -3.13 -2.52 -9.39
C THR A 40 -3.66 -2.79 -7.98
N ALA A 41 -3.81 -1.74 -7.18
CA ALA A 41 -4.35 -1.82 -5.83
C ALA A 41 -5.22 -0.60 -5.52
N ASN A 42 -6.29 -0.81 -4.78
CA ASN A 42 -7.12 0.26 -4.23
C ASN A 42 -6.62 0.64 -2.85
N TRP A 43 -6.49 1.95 -2.62
CA TRP A 43 -6.19 2.55 -1.33
C TRP A 43 -7.49 3.09 -0.74
N VAL A 44 -8.03 2.39 0.28
CA VAL A 44 -9.42 2.51 0.72
C VAL A 44 -9.49 3.22 2.07
N PRO A 45 -10.08 4.44 2.17
CA PRO A 45 -10.34 5.08 3.45
C PRO A 45 -11.52 4.44 4.19
N ASP A 46 -11.50 4.46 5.52
CA ASP A 46 -12.57 3.90 6.37
C ASP A 46 -13.93 4.52 6.08
N LEU A 47 -13.98 5.82 5.77
CA LEU A 47 -15.22 6.50 5.38
C LEU A 47 -15.91 5.85 4.17
N PHE A 48 -15.13 5.38 3.19
CA PHE A 48 -15.73 4.66 2.05
C PHE A 48 -16.44 3.38 2.51
N MET A 49 -15.81 2.59 3.39
CA MET A 49 -16.42 1.38 3.92
C MET A 49 -17.64 1.68 4.76
N GLN A 50 -17.62 2.75 5.57
CA GLN A 50 -18.79 3.22 6.29
C GLN A 50 -19.95 3.52 5.33
N ARG A 51 -19.70 4.26 4.23
CA ARG A 51 -20.69 4.57 3.20
C ARG A 51 -21.23 3.31 2.49
N VAL A 52 -20.40 2.27 2.32
CA VAL A 52 -20.80 0.95 1.81
C VAL A 52 -21.82 0.28 2.75
N PHE A 53 -21.54 0.27 4.07
CA PHE A 53 -22.44 -0.32 5.06
C PHE A 53 -23.76 0.44 5.18
N GLU A 54 -23.72 1.76 5.11
CA GLU A 54 -24.88 2.65 5.18
C GLU A 54 -25.67 2.72 3.88
N ASP A 55 -25.18 2.10 2.80
CA ASP A 55 -25.74 2.19 1.44
C ASP A 55 -25.85 3.63 0.94
N ALA A 56 -24.86 4.45 1.28
CA ALA A 56 -24.85 5.88 0.98
C ALA A 56 -24.16 6.21 -0.37
N GLU A 57 -24.26 7.47 -0.77
CA GLU A 57 -23.53 8.00 -1.93
C GLU A 57 -22.03 8.16 -1.61
N TRP A 58 -21.21 8.03 -2.64
CA TRP A 58 -19.80 8.31 -2.64
C TRP A 58 -19.46 9.25 -3.80
N THR A 59 -18.72 10.30 -3.50
CA THR A 59 -18.36 11.31 -4.50
C THR A 59 -16.93 11.09 -4.98
N LEU A 60 -16.77 11.02 -6.28
CA LEU A 60 -15.48 10.92 -6.94
C LEU A 60 -15.01 12.33 -7.31
N PHE A 61 -13.76 12.66 -6.98
CA PHE A 61 -13.14 13.95 -7.21
C PHE A 61 -11.88 13.85 -8.06
N THR A 62 -11.48 14.97 -8.66
CA THR A 62 -10.15 15.11 -9.23
C THR A 62 -9.17 15.62 -8.16
N PRO A 63 -7.95 15.04 -8.07
CA PRO A 63 -6.96 15.48 -7.08
C PRO A 63 -6.55 16.96 -7.21
N SER A 64 -6.67 17.54 -8.40
CA SER A 64 -6.36 18.95 -8.63
C SER A 64 -7.26 19.91 -7.86
N GLU A 65 -8.49 19.50 -7.56
CA GLU A 65 -9.47 20.32 -6.81
C GLU A 65 -9.60 19.90 -5.35
N THR A 66 -9.05 18.73 -4.99
CA THR A 66 -9.03 18.19 -3.61
C THR A 66 -7.60 17.78 -3.21
N PRO A 67 -6.61 18.70 -3.29
CA PRO A 67 -5.19 18.35 -3.22
C PRO A 67 -4.73 17.78 -1.88
N ASP A 68 -5.46 18.05 -0.80
CA ASP A 68 -5.12 17.65 0.56
C ASP A 68 -5.69 16.25 0.95
N LEU A 69 -6.67 15.72 0.22
CA LEU A 69 -7.28 14.42 0.56
C LEU A 69 -6.28 13.27 0.57
N HIS A 70 -5.25 13.34 -0.25
CA HIS A 70 -4.22 12.32 -0.32
C HIS A 70 -3.38 12.24 0.97
N ASP A 71 -3.17 13.39 1.62
CA ASP A 71 -2.35 13.52 2.83
C ASP A 71 -3.13 13.28 4.13
N LEU A 72 -4.47 13.25 4.07
CA LEU A 72 -5.33 13.12 5.23
C LEU A 72 -5.75 11.67 5.49
N THR A 73 -5.97 11.32 6.75
CA THR A 73 -6.39 9.98 7.20
C THR A 73 -7.43 10.06 8.31
N GLY A 74 -8.21 9.00 8.50
CA GLY A 74 -9.16 8.88 9.60
C GLY A 74 -10.19 10.00 9.66
N ALA A 75 -10.38 10.59 10.83
CA ALA A 75 -11.37 11.63 11.06
C ALA A 75 -11.10 12.91 10.24
N GLU A 76 -9.84 13.31 10.09
CA GLU A 76 -9.45 14.50 9.32
C GLU A 76 -9.79 14.33 7.83
N PHE A 77 -9.54 13.13 7.29
CA PHE A 77 -9.97 12.78 5.94
C PHE A 77 -11.50 12.87 5.81
N ALA A 78 -12.23 12.27 6.74
CA ALA A 78 -13.70 12.23 6.70
C ALA A 78 -14.30 13.64 6.75
N GLU A 79 -13.80 14.51 7.62
CA GLU A 79 -14.22 15.91 7.74
C GLU A 79 -13.95 16.68 6.44
N ARG A 80 -12.74 16.59 5.91
CA ARG A 80 -12.35 17.30 4.71
C ARG A 80 -13.09 16.79 3.47
N TYR A 81 -13.24 15.49 3.33
CA TYR A 81 -14.01 14.89 2.24
C TYR A 81 -15.47 15.34 2.25
N THR A 82 -16.12 15.32 3.42
CA THR A 82 -17.51 15.79 3.58
C THR A 82 -17.64 17.28 3.29
N HIS A 83 -16.64 18.08 3.68
CA HIS A 83 -16.60 19.51 3.29
C HIS A 83 -16.56 19.67 1.78
N TYR A 84 -15.71 18.94 1.04
CA TYR A 84 -15.68 18.99 -0.42
C TYR A 84 -17.01 18.54 -1.03
N GLU A 85 -17.68 17.52 -0.49
CA GLU A 85 -19.02 17.14 -0.95
C GLU A 85 -20.04 18.28 -0.81
N ALA A 86 -19.98 19.04 0.29
CA ALA A 86 -20.89 20.17 0.54
C ALA A 86 -20.66 21.33 -0.42
N VAL A 87 -19.41 21.67 -0.74
CA VAL A 87 -19.09 22.83 -1.57
C VAL A 87 -18.96 22.52 -3.06
N ALA A 88 -18.91 21.27 -3.45
CA ALA A 88 -18.60 20.83 -4.82
C ALA A 88 -19.52 21.48 -5.88
N LYS A 89 -20.83 21.59 -5.60
CA LYS A 89 -21.78 22.17 -6.52
C LYS A 89 -21.64 23.68 -6.60
N GLU A 90 -21.45 24.35 -5.47
CA GLU A 90 -21.32 25.82 -5.41
C GLU A 90 -20.04 26.31 -6.07
N GLN A 91 -18.95 25.57 -5.89
CA GLN A 91 -17.64 25.87 -6.46
C GLN A 91 -17.45 25.32 -7.88
N ASN A 92 -18.48 24.69 -8.46
CA ASN A 92 -18.44 24.07 -9.79
C ASN A 92 -17.25 23.09 -9.96
N MET A 93 -16.97 22.32 -8.92
CA MET A 93 -15.89 21.32 -8.93
C MET A 93 -16.25 20.15 -9.86
N LEU A 94 -15.26 19.61 -10.55
CA LEU A 94 -15.44 18.39 -11.34
C LEU A 94 -15.58 17.18 -10.42
N HIS A 95 -16.79 16.65 -10.33
CA HIS A 95 -17.10 15.52 -9.47
C HIS A 95 -18.15 14.60 -10.10
N LYS A 96 -18.18 13.35 -9.62
CA LYS A 96 -19.20 12.35 -9.99
C LYS A 96 -19.70 11.66 -8.73
N LYS A 97 -21.01 11.53 -8.58
CA LYS A 97 -21.61 10.75 -7.50
C LYS A 97 -21.94 9.33 -7.95
N VAL A 98 -21.61 8.36 -7.13
CA VAL A 98 -21.91 6.94 -7.32
C VAL A 98 -22.44 6.37 -6.00
N ARG A 99 -23.15 5.25 -6.03
CA ARG A 99 -23.46 4.53 -4.79
C ARG A 99 -22.21 3.79 -4.31
N ALA A 100 -21.81 4.00 -3.08
CA ALA A 100 -20.63 3.35 -2.50
C ALA A 100 -20.69 1.82 -2.63
N LYS A 101 -21.87 1.24 -2.39
CA LYS A 101 -22.12 -0.20 -2.50
C LYS A 101 -21.96 -0.75 -3.92
N ASP A 102 -22.32 0.02 -4.93
CA ASP A 102 -22.17 -0.40 -6.32
C ASP A 102 -20.71 -0.34 -6.76
N LEU A 103 -19.97 0.71 -6.35
CA LEU A 103 -18.54 0.78 -6.55
C LEU A 103 -17.81 -0.38 -5.84
N TRP A 104 -18.18 -0.68 -4.60
CA TRP A 104 -17.63 -1.81 -3.85
C TRP A 104 -17.89 -3.15 -4.55
N ARG A 105 -19.10 -3.38 -5.06
CA ARG A 105 -19.43 -4.58 -5.84
C ARG A 105 -18.57 -4.66 -7.11
N LYS A 106 -18.35 -3.54 -7.81
CA LYS A 106 -17.48 -3.50 -8.98
C LYS A 106 -16.04 -3.85 -8.61
N MET A 107 -15.51 -3.31 -7.51
CA MET A 107 -14.18 -3.66 -6.98
C MET A 107 -14.05 -5.15 -6.73
N LEU A 108 -15.01 -5.76 -6.02
CA LEU A 108 -15.01 -7.19 -5.71
C LEU A 108 -15.16 -8.04 -6.96
N SER A 109 -15.98 -7.62 -7.94
CA SER A 109 -16.15 -8.34 -9.21
C SER A 109 -14.85 -8.37 -10.00
N MET A 110 -14.13 -7.24 -10.08
CA MET A 110 -12.85 -7.18 -10.77
C MET A 110 -11.77 -7.99 -10.05
N LEU A 111 -11.74 -7.93 -8.72
CA LEU A 111 -10.84 -8.74 -7.90
C LEU A 111 -11.08 -10.24 -8.11
N PHE A 112 -12.33 -10.66 -8.18
CA PHE A 112 -12.69 -12.05 -8.43
C PHE A 112 -12.32 -12.50 -9.86
N GLU A 113 -12.57 -11.65 -10.86
CA GLU A 113 -12.32 -11.97 -12.28
C GLU A 113 -10.81 -11.99 -12.61
N THR A 114 -10.04 -11.03 -12.08
CA THR A 114 -8.67 -10.76 -12.52
C THR A 114 -7.61 -10.91 -11.43
N GLY A 115 -8.00 -11.05 -10.17
CA GLY A 115 -7.10 -10.97 -9.02
C GLY A 115 -6.65 -9.53 -8.69
N HIS A 116 -7.21 -8.52 -9.37
CA HIS A 116 -6.86 -7.10 -9.22
C HIS A 116 -8.09 -6.19 -9.39
N PRO A 117 -8.00 -4.97 -8.86
CA PRO A 117 -7.00 -4.40 -7.93
C PRO A 117 -7.01 -5.09 -6.57
N TRP A 118 -5.87 -5.14 -5.90
CA TRP A 118 -5.81 -5.54 -4.50
C TRP A 118 -6.50 -4.48 -3.63
N ILE A 119 -6.93 -4.87 -2.43
CA ILE A 119 -7.63 -3.98 -1.50
C ILE A 119 -6.74 -3.76 -0.28
N THR A 120 -6.41 -2.50 -0.02
CA THR A 120 -5.58 -2.08 1.11
C THR A 120 -6.23 -0.90 1.81
N PHE A 121 -6.30 -0.94 3.14
CA PHE A 121 -7.04 0.04 3.96
C PHE A 121 -6.12 1.16 4.45
N LYS A 122 -6.33 2.38 3.94
CA LYS A 122 -5.52 3.58 4.18
C LYS A 122 -5.38 3.91 5.66
N ASP A 123 -6.50 3.99 6.36
CA ASP A 123 -6.52 4.51 7.73
C ASP A 123 -5.88 3.53 8.71
N VAL A 124 -6.13 2.23 8.57
CA VAL A 124 -5.48 1.20 9.39
C VAL A 124 -3.96 1.14 9.14
N CYS A 125 -3.52 1.28 7.89
CA CYS A 125 -2.10 1.34 7.55
C CYS A 125 -1.42 2.53 8.23
N ASN A 126 -2.05 3.70 8.24
CA ASN A 126 -1.54 4.89 8.92
C ASN A 126 -1.60 4.75 10.44
N LEU A 127 -2.70 4.25 11.00
CA LEU A 127 -2.87 4.02 12.44
C LEU A 127 -1.81 3.05 13.00
N ARG A 128 -1.39 2.06 12.22
CA ARG A 128 -0.41 1.05 12.62
C ARG A 128 1.02 1.37 12.20
N SER A 129 1.24 2.44 11.44
CA SER A 129 2.57 2.84 11.02
C SER A 129 3.43 3.26 12.20
N PRO A 130 4.67 2.78 12.32
CA PRO A 130 5.62 3.27 13.33
C PRO A 130 6.12 4.68 13.04
N GLN A 131 5.78 5.26 11.89
CA GLN A 131 6.27 6.55 11.39
C GLN A 131 5.22 7.67 11.41
N GLN A 132 4.13 7.52 12.17
CA GLN A 132 3.08 8.55 12.31
C GLN A 132 3.62 9.93 12.69
N HIS A 133 4.70 9.98 13.49
CA HIS A 133 5.33 11.22 13.96
C HIS A 133 6.14 11.96 12.89
N VAL A 134 6.35 11.37 11.72
CA VAL A 134 7.16 11.96 10.64
C VAL A 134 6.42 12.14 9.33
N GLY A 135 5.32 11.44 9.10
CA GLY A 135 4.57 11.60 7.86
C GLY A 135 3.46 10.58 7.66
N VAL A 136 2.86 10.64 6.49
CA VAL A 136 1.71 9.83 6.07
C VAL A 136 2.16 8.70 5.15
N VAL A 137 1.54 7.54 5.30
CA VAL A 137 1.65 6.41 4.38
C VAL A 137 0.63 6.63 3.26
N HIS A 138 1.10 6.93 2.04
CA HIS A 138 0.25 7.23 0.89
C HIS A 138 -0.09 6.00 0.04
N SER A 139 0.70 4.95 0.17
CA SER A 139 0.49 3.66 -0.49
C SER A 139 1.30 2.57 0.20
N SER A 140 1.05 1.32 -0.15
CA SER A 140 1.94 0.22 0.19
C SER A 140 2.84 -0.14 -1.01
N ASN A 141 3.58 -1.22 -0.90
CA ASN A 141 4.42 -1.77 -1.97
C ASN A 141 3.67 -2.82 -2.81
N LEU A 142 4.39 -3.52 -3.68
CA LEU A 142 3.87 -4.59 -4.54
C LEU A 142 3.17 -5.71 -3.75
N CYS A 143 3.73 -6.10 -2.60
CA CYS A 143 3.21 -7.22 -1.79
C CYS A 143 2.25 -6.78 -0.67
N THR A 144 1.96 -5.50 -0.55
CA THR A 144 1.01 -4.88 0.42
C THR A 144 1.40 -4.93 1.90
N GLU A 145 2.64 -5.29 2.22
CA GLU A 145 3.12 -5.39 3.62
C GLU A 145 3.82 -4.14 4.14
N ILE A 146 4.21 -3.21 3.26
CA ILE A 146 5.01 -2.05 3.66
C ILE A 146 4.11 -0.85 3.98
N THR A 147 4.29 -0.28 5.16
CA THR A 147 3.60 0.92 5.64
C THR A 147 4.63 1.96 6.09
N LEU A 148 5.34 2.52 5.11
CA LEU A 148 6.34 3.57 5.30
C LEU A 148 5.82 4.90 4.76
N ASN A 149 6.16 6.01 5.44
CA ASN A 149 5.80 7.34 4.98
C ASN A 149 6.52 7.71 3.68
N THR A 150 5.89 8.56 2.90
CA THR A 150 6.46 9.18 1.71
C THR A 150 6.18 10.67 1.70
N SER A 151 7.00 11.43 0.98
CA SER A 151 6.81 12.87 0.77
C SER A 151 7.47 13.29 -0.55
N GLN A 152 7.45 14.59 -0.84
CA GLN A 152 8.16 15.13 -1.99
C GLN A 152 9.66 14.80 -1.95
N ASP A 153 10.26 14.77 -0.75
CA ASP A 153 11.69 14.55 -0.54
C ASP A 153 12.05 13.14 -0.06
N GLU A 154 11.05 12.27 0.13
CA GLU A 154 11.25 10.94 0.69
C GLU A 154 10.47 9.88 -0.11
N ILE A 155 11.21 9.01 -0.79
CA ILE A 155 10.68 7.80 -1.41
C ILE A 155 11.08 6.62 -0.52
N ALA A 156 10.06 5.92 0.02
CA ALA A 156 10.30 4.81 0.93
C ALA A 156 11.06 3.66 0.25
N VAL A 157 12.04 3.12 0.96
CA VAL A 157 12.80 1.94 0.54
C VAL A 157 12.74 0.92 1.66
N CYS A 158 12.49 -0.34 1.34
CA CYS A 158 12.50 -1.41 2.33
C CYS A 158 13.70 -2.33 2.15
N ASN A 159 14.31 -2.75 3.27
CA ASN A 159 15.44 -3.65 3.32
C ASN A 159 14.97 -4.93 4.03
N LEU A 160 14.80 -6.01 3.26
CA LEU A 160 14.08 -7.21 3.70
C LEU A 160 14.98 -8.44 3.77
N GLY A 161 14.72 -9.29 4.74
CA GLY A 161 15.34 -10.60 4.88
C GLY A 161 14.41 -11.58 5.61
N SER A 162 14.68 -12.87 5.48
CA SER A 162 13.94 -13.91 6.19
C SER A 162 14.89 -14.97 6.74
N ILE A 163 14.63 -15.41 7.96
CA ILE A 163 15.38 -16.48 8.63
C ILE A 163 14.73 -17.82 8.29
N ASN A 164 15.52 -18.78 7.81
CA ASN A 164 15.07 -20.16 7.64
C ASN A 164 15.03 -20.85 9.01
N LEU A 165 13.83 -20.98 9.58
CA LEU A 165 13.63 -21.50 10.93
C LEU A 165 14.03 -22.97 11.04
N VAL A 166 13.83 -23.77 9.98
CA VAL A 166 14.16 -25.20 9.96
C VAL A 166 15.65 -25.44 10.29
N GLN A 167 16.52 -24.56 9.83
CA GLN A 167 17.96 -24.65 10.10
C GLN A 167 18.34 -24.38 11.56
N HIS A 168 17.38 -24.01 12.38
CA HIS A 168 17.52 -23.73 13.81
C HIS A 168 16.80 -24.76 14.70
N VAL A 169 16.30 -25.85 14.10
CA VAL A 169 15.71 -26.98 14.82
C VAL A 169 16.68 -28.17 14.76
N GLN A 170 16.99 -28.75 15.90
CA GLN A 170 17.85 -29.95 16.01
C GLN A 170 17.19 -30.94 16.97
N GLY A 171 16.98 -32.17 16.51
CA GLY A 171 16.38 -33.20 17.35
C GLY A 171 15.00 -32.85 17.89
N GLY A 172 14.18 -32.11 17.11
CA GLY A 172 12.85 -31.67 17.51
C GLY A 172 12.84 -30.46 18.48
N VAL A 173 13.99 -29.84 18.74
CA VAL A 173 14.10 -28.71 19.67
C VAL A 173 14.67 -27.48 18.95
N LEU A 174 14.08 -26.32 19.20
CA LEU A 174 14.59 -25.05 18.70
C LEU A 174 15.88 -24.62 19.41
N ASP A 175 16.98 -24.50 18.65
CA ASP A 175 18.24 -23.94 19.12
C ASP A 175 18.13 -22.41 19.21
N ARG A 176 17.71 -21.94 20.38
CA ARG A 176 17.50 -20.50 20.63
C ARG A 176 18.79 -19.67 20.55
N GLU A 177 19.92 -20.24 20.95
CA GLU A 177 21.20 -19.54 20.92
C GLU A 177 21.68 -19.33 19.48
N LYS A 178 21.61 -20.37 18.65
CA LYS A 178 21.91 -20.27 17.22
C LYS A 178 20.98 -19.28 16.55
N LEU A 179 19.67 -19.35 16.83
CA LEU A 179 18.69 -18.44 16.26
C LEU A 179 19.00 -16.98 16.64
N ALA A 180 19.30 -16.71 17.91
CA ALA A 180 19.65 -15.35 18.36
C ALA A 180 20.92 -14.80 17.67
N ARG A 181 21.95 -15.65 17.49
CA ARG A 181 23.18 -15.26 16.74
C ARG A 181 22.85 -14.96 15.28
N THR A 182 22.05 -15.80 14.64
CA THR A 182 21.63 -15.61 13.23
C THR A 182 20.85 -14.32 13.05
N ILE A 183 19.86 -14.05 13.93
CA ILE A 183 19.06 -12.82 13.89
C ILE A 183 19.98 -11.59 14.05
N LYS A 184 20.87 -11.59 15.04
CA LYS A 184 21.81 -10.48 15.27
C LYS A 184 22.67 -10.19 14.03
N THR A 185 23.16 -11.26 13.38
CA THR A 185 23.96 -11.12 12.14
C THR A 185 23.10 -10.60 11.00
N ALA A 186 21.90 -11.15 10.81
CA ALA A 186 21.00 -10.75 9.72
C ALA A 186 20.53 -9.29 9.85
N VAL A 187 20.18 -8.82 11.06
CA VAL A 187 19.84 -7.40 11.28
C VAL A 187 21.04 -6.51 10.95
N ARG A 188 22.25 -6.88 11.40
CA ARG A 188 23.47 -6.13 11.07
C ARG A 188 23.71 -6.07 9.56
N MET A 189 23.49 -7.18 8.84
CA MET A 189 23.64 -7.20 7.38
C MET A 189 22.63 -6.28 6.70
N LEU A 190 21.36 -6.30 7.12
CA LEU A 190 20.31 -5.43 6.56
C LEU A 190 20.60 -3.95 6.85
N ASP A 191 21.09 -3.61 8.04
CA ASP A 191 21.47 -2.25 8.39
C ASP A 191 22.68 -1.78 7.55
N ASN A 192 23.69 -2.61 7.39
CA ASN A 192 24.85 -2.29 6.57
C ASN A 192 24.49 -2.08 5.08
N VAL A 193 23.54 -2.84 4.55
CA VAL A 193 23.08 -2.68 3.16
C VAL A 193 22.56 -1.26 2.91
N ILE A 194 21.92 -0.63 3.89
CA ILE A 194 21.43 0.75 3.78
C ILE A 194 22.58 1.71 3.44
N ASP A 195 23.75 1.53 4.03
CA ASP A 195 24.89 2.42 3.83
C ASP A 195 25.61 2.20 2.49
N ILE A 196 25.65 0.94 2.00
CA ILE A 196 26.40 0.58 0.80
C ILE A 196 25.57 0.43 -0.46
N ASN A 197 24.23 0.55 -0.35
CA ASN A 197 23.31 0.36 -1.47
C ASN A 197 23.45 1.46 -2.53
N TYR A 198 23.15 1.10 -3.77
CA TYR A 198 22.98 2.08 -4.84
C TYR A 198 21.54 2.65 -4.82
N TYR A 199 21.44 3.96 -4.81
CA TYR A 199 20.18 4.67 -4.86
C TYR A 199 20.00 5.37 -6.21
N ALA A 200 18.96 4.99 -6.95
CA ALA A 200 18.68 5.54 -8.27
C ALA A 200 18.27 7.02 -8.24
N VAL A 201 17.66 7.46 -7.12
CA VAL A 201 17.17 8.84 -6.94
C VAL A 201 17.53 9.36 -5.53
N PRO A 202 17.77 10.68 -5.39
CA PRO A 202 18.16 11.26 -4.10
C PRO A 202 17.13 11.07 -2.99
N GLN A 203 15.84 11.12 -3.31
CA GLN A 203 14.74 10.97 -2.36
C GLN A 203 14.73 9.57 -1.71
N ALA A 204 15.06 8.53 -2.46
CA ALA A 204 15.19 7.18 -1.93
C ALA A 204 16.37 7.06 -0.96
N LYS A 205 17.51 7.67 -1.30
CA LYS A 205 18.68 7.74 -0.42
C LYS A 205 18.35 8.49 0.86
N ASN A 206 17.73 9.66 0.73
CA ASN A 206 17.32 10.49 1.88
C ASN A 206 16.45 9.70 2.85
N SER A 207 15.36 9.11 2.35
CA SER A 207 14.42 8.31 3.15
C SER A 207 15.12 7.14 3.84
N ASN A 208 15.90 6.34 3.08
CA ASN A 208 16.49 5.11 3.59
C ASN A 208 17.56 5.39 4.66
N LEU A 209 18.42 6.39 4.46
CA LEU A 209 19.42 6.78 5.45
C LEU A 209 18.80 7.43 6.69
N LYS A 210 17.73 8.21 6.53
CA LYS A 210 17.03 8.89 7.63
C LYS A 210 16.30 7.92 8.53
N HIS A 211 15.55 6.98 7.95
CA HIS A 211 14.64 6.11 8.68
C HIS A 211 15.18 4.70 8.92
N ARG A 212 16.11 4.24 8.12
CA ARG A 212 16.75 2.92 8.20
C ARG A 212 15.75 1.76 8.38
N PRO A 213 14.72 1.64 7.53
CA PRO A 213 13.69 0.63 7.70
C PRO A 213 14.23 -0.77 7.38
N VAL A 214 14.07 -1.68 8.31
CA VAL A 214 14.45 -3.09 8.20
C VAL A 214 13.24 -3.96 8.48
N GLY A 215 12.94 -4.89 7.58
CA GLY A 215 11.91 -5.91 7.76
C GLY A 215 12.55 -7.31 7.83
N MET A 216 12.31 -8.03 8.91
CA MET A 216 12.79 -9.40 9.06
C MET A 216 11.64 -10.36 9.32
N GLY A 217 11.48 -11.33 8.44
CA GLY A 217 10.51 -12.40 8.56
C GLY A 217 11.15 -13.75 8.90
N ILE A 218 10.31 -14.77 8.97
CA ILE A 218 10.71 -16.18 9.07
C ILE A 218 10.14 -16.96 7.89
N MET A 219 10.83 -17.99 7.45
CA MET A 219 10.34 -19.00 6.51
C MET A 219 10.55 -20.40 7.08
N GLY A 220 9.79 -21.37 6.56
CA GLY A 220 9.84 -22.75 7.04
C GLY A 220 9.22 -22.96 8.43
N PHE A 221 8.26 -22.11 8.83
CA PHE A 221 7.61 -22.24 10.14
C PHE A 221 6.86 -23.58 10.26
N GLN A 222 6.05 -23.93 9.26
CA GLN A 222 5.32 -25.19 9.25
C GLN A 222 6.26 -26.41 9.21
N ASP A 223 7.34 -26.33 8.41
CA ASP A 223 8.32 -27.42 8.36
C ASP A 223 9.08 -27.58 9.68
N ALA A 224 9.26 -26.51 10.44
CA ALA A 224 9.88 -26.55 11.76
C ALA A 224 8.96 -27.17 12.83
N LEU A 225 7.65 -27.20 12.60
CA LEU A 225 6.67 -27.82 13.50
C LEU A 225 6.54 -29.34 13.27
N TYR A 226 6.92 -29.86 12.10
CA TYR A 226 6.97 -31.29 11.80
C TYR A 226 8.24 -31.94 12.40
#